data_3d7eb1c3b74cf492cdc3be5936b06162
#
_entry.id   3d7eb1c3b74cf492cdc3be5936b06162
#
_cell.length_a   1.000
_cell.length_b   1.000
_cell.length_c   1.000
_cell.angle_alpha   90.00
_cell.angle_beta   90.00
_cell.angle_gamma   90.00
#
_symmetry.space_group_name_H-M   'P 1'
#
loop_
_entity.id
_entity.type
_entity.pdbx_description
1 polymer ?
#
loop_
_entity_poly.entity_id
_entity_poly.type
_entity_poly.pdbx_seq_one_letter_code
_entity_poly.pdbx_strand_id
1 'polypeptide(L)'
;MARSTVILRALKGVPLADPLVRDVVVATAHAIAERTGVRLLDLQWSPDAIMLSIDESRLAAIGFAAELRRLTNRWHAARHPRVVPPPSLWGDPPAFDDPDPADWWKQG
;
A
#
# COMPACT_ATOMS: atom_id res chain seq x y z
N MET A 1 1.26 -19.28 -13.14
CA MET A 1 1.34 -17.87 -12.76
C MET A 1 0.38 -17.59 -11.62
N ALA A 2 0.91 -17.12 -10.50
CA ALA A 2 0.08 -16.71 -9.36
C ALA A 2 -0.23 -15.23 -9.48
N ARG A 3 -1.43 -14.83 -9.07
CA ARG A 3 -1.78 -13.42 -8.98
C ARG A 3 -2.46 -13.19 -7.64
N SER A 4 -1.90 -12.31 -6.83
CA SER A 4 -2.48 -11.94 -5.55
C SER A 4 -2.64 -10.43 -5.48
N THR A 5 -3.79 -9.98 -5.00
CA THR A 5 -4.14 -8.57 -4.92
C THR A 5 -4.34 -8.19 -3.47
N VAL A 6 -3.76 -7.07 -3.07
CA VAL A 6 -3.92 -6.49 -1.74
C VAL A 6 -4.30 -5.03 -1.83
N ILE A 7 -5.03 -4.54 -0.83
CA ILE A 7 -5.42 -3.14 -0.74
C ILE A 7 -4.98 -2.59 0.60
N LEU A 8 -4.32 -1.44 0.58
CA LEU A 8 -4.02 -0.65 1.78
C LEU A 8 -4.94 0.57 1.79
N ARG A 9 -5.67 0.74 2.88
CA ARG A 9 -6.59 1.87 3.04
C ARG A 9 -6.04 2.85 4.06
N ALA A 10 -6.20 4.14 3.78
CA ALA A 10 -5.77 5.18 4.69
C ALA A 10 -6.50 5.10 6.02
N LEU A 11 -5.79 5.41 7.12
CA LEU A 11 -6.37 5.48 8.45
C LEU A 11 -7.48 6.53 8.50
N LYS A 12 -7.24 7.67 7.90
CA LYS A 12 -8.22 8.76 7.81
C LYS A 12 -7.86 9.70 6.67
N GLY A 13 -8.87 10.39 6.15
CA GLY A 13 -8.66 11.38 5.11
C GLY A 13 -8.29 10.81 3.77
N VAL A 14 -7.65 11.62 2.96
CA VAL A 14 -7.29 11.29 1.57
C VAL A 14 -5.81 11.58 1.31
N PRO A 15 -4.90 10.86 1.98
CA PRO A 15 -3.46 11.18 1.90
C PRO A 15 -2.88 11.06 0.49
N LEU A 16 -3.41 10.16 -0.35
CA LEU A 16 -2.91 9.97 -1.71
C LEU A 16 -3.37 11.04 -2.69
N ALA A 17 -4.26 11.94 -2.25
CA ALA A 17 -4.57 13.14 -3.01
C ALA A 17 -3.39 14.12 -3.04
N ASP A 18 -2.49 14.04 -2.04
CA ASP A 18 -1.24 14.79 -2.05
C ASP A 18 -0.24 14.10 -2.99
N PRO A 19 0.19 14.76 -4.08
CA PRO A 19 1.13 14.16 -5.04
C PRO A 19 2.43 13.67 -4.41
N LEU A 20 2.93 14.36 -3.39
CA LEU A 20 4.16 13.95 -2.71
C LEU A 20 3.97 12.61 -1.99
N VAL A 21 2.88 12.47 -1.23
CA VAL A 21 2.59 11.23 -0.50
C VAL A 21 2.39 10.08 -1.50
N ARG A 22 1.59 10.31 -2.53
CA ARG A 22 1.33 9.32 -3.57
C ARG A 22 2.62 8.87 -4.24
N ASP A 23 3.49 9.80 -4.63
CA ASP A 23 4.72 9.48 -5.33
C ASP A 23 5.67 8.66 -4.45
N VAL A 24 5.75 8.95 -3.15
CA VAL A 24 6.56 8.18 -2.22
C VAL A 24 5.99 6.76 -2.07
N VAL A 25 4.68 6.62 -1.93
CA VAL A 25 4.05 5.29 -1.80
C VAL A 25 4.28 4.45 -3.05
N VAL A 26 4.05 5.01 -4.23
CA VAL A 26 4.24 4.31 -5.51
C VAL A 26 5.71 3.94 -5.71
N ALA A 27 6.62 4.87 -5.46
CA ALA A 27 8.05 4.61 -5.61
C ALA A 27 8.53 3.53 -4.64
N THR A 28 8.02 3.53 -3.41
CA THR A 28 8.36 2.51 -2.40
C THR A 28 7.87 1.13 -2.86
N ALA A 29 6.67 1.04 -3.41
CA ALA A 29 6.14 -0.23 -3.94
C ALA A 29 7.05 -0.78 -5.05
N HIS A 30 7.46 0.06 -6.00
CA HIS A 30 8.38 -0.35 -7.06
C HIS A 30 9.74 -0.75 -6.52
N ALA A 31 10.26 -0.04 -5.52
CA ALA A 31 11.55 -0.36 -4.91
C ALA A 31 11.52 -1.72 -4.20
N ILE A 32 10.43 -2.03 -3.50
CA ILE A 32 10.26 -3.34 -2.86
C ILE A 32 10.22 -4.44 -3.93
N ALA A 33 9.45 -4.24 -4.99
CA ALA A 33 9.35 -5.21 -6.07
C ALA A 33 10.71 -5.49 -6.71
N GLU A 34 11.47 -4.45 -6.99
CA GLU A 34 12.80 -4.57 -7.58
C GLU A 34 13.78 -5.27 -6.63
N ARG A 35 13.80 -4.88 -5.36
CA ARG A 35 14.71 -5.46 -4.36
C ARG A 35 14.44 -6.93 -4.09
N THR A 36 13.18 -7.34 -4.11
CA THR A 36 12.77 -8.71 -3.78
C THR A 36 12.65 -9.61 -5.01
N GLY A 37 12.75 -9.06 -6.22
CA GLY A 37 12.52 -9.81 -7.44
C GLY A 37 11.05 -10.16 -7.69
N VAL A 38 10.14 -9.59 -6.93
CA VAL A 38 8.70 -9.79 -7.10
C VAL A 38 8.21 -8.98 -8.29
N ARG A 39 7.39 -9.60 -9.15
CA ARG A 39 6.84 -8.93 -10.30
C ARG A 39 5.54 -8.21 -9.93
N LEU A 40 5.56 -6.90 -10.05
CA LEU A 40 4.37 -6.07 -9.84
C LEU A 40 3.55 -6.07 -11.13
N LEU A 41 2.37 -6.68 -11.09
CA LEU A 41 1.50 -6.84 -12.25
C LEU A 41 0.59 -5.64 -12.47
N ASP A 42 0.14 -5.01 -11.39
CA ASP A 42 -0.77 -3.87 -11.44
C ASP A 42 -0.63 -3.04 -10.18
N LEU A 43 -0.81 -1.74 -10.33
CA LEU A 43 -0.85 -0.80 -9.21
C LEU A 43 -1.87 0.28 -9.57
N GLN A 44 -2.88 0.43 -8.72
CA GLN A 44 -3.88 1.47 -8.86
C GLN A 44 -4.03 2.19 -7.53
N TRP A 45 -4.44 3.43 -7.57
CA TRP A 45 -4.66 4.23 -6.36
C TRP A 45 -5.91 5.09 -6.49
N SER A 46 -6.48 5.38 -5.34
CA SER A 46 -7.51 6.40 -5.16
C SER A 46 -7.00 7.36 -4.07
N PRO A 47 -7.68 8.48 -3.80
CA PRO A 47 -7.21 9.42 -2.78
C PRO A 47 -6.99 8.79 -1.40
N ASP A 48 -7.68 7.70 -1.06
CA ASP A 48 -7.64 7.07 0.26
C ASP A 48 -7.19 5.62 0.27
N ALA A 49 -6.71 5.09 -0.86
CA ALA A 49 -6.32 3.68 -0.93
C ALA A 49 -5.34 3.42 -2.06
N ILE A 50 -4.59 2.31 -1.94
CA ILE A 50 -3.76 1.78 -3.02
C ILE A 50 -4.01 0.30 -3.17
N MET A 51 -4.12 -0.16 -4.41
CA MET A 51 -4.28 -1.57 -4.77
C MET A 51 -3.04 -2.05 -5.50
N LEU A 52 -2.56 -3.21 -5.13
CA LEU A 52 -1.38 -3.84 -5.72
C LEU A 52 -1.71 -5.27 -6.10
N SER A 53 -1.28 -5.68 -7.29
CA SER A 53 -1.31 -7.07 -7.72
C SER A 53 0.10 -7.52 -8.04
N ILE A 54 0.50 -8.66 -7.50
CA ILE A 54 1.83 -9.23 -7.75
C ILE A 54 1.73 -10.66 -8.26
N ASP A 55 2.75 -11.09 -8.99
CA ASP A 55 2.85 -12.46 -9.52
C ASP A 55 3.52 -13.34 -8.47
N GLU A 56 2.81 -13.58 -7.38
CA GLU A 56 3.28 -14.38 -6.25
C GLU A 56 2.11 -14.93 -5.47
N SER A 57 2.41 -15.83 -4.53
CA SER A 57 1.43 -16.40 -3.63
C SER A 57 0.80 -15.34 -2.73
N ARG A 58 -0.35 -15.68 -2.15
CA ARG A 58 -1.03 -14.83 -1.18
C ARG A 58 -0.12 -14.50 0.01
N LEU A 59 0.67 -15.46 0.49
CA LEU A 59 1.60 -15.25 1.59
C LEU A 59 2.67 -14.21 1.23
N ALA A 60 3.21 -14.29 0.01
CA ALA A 60 4.16 -13.29 -0.47
C ALA A 60 3.51 -11.91 -0.61
N ALA A 61 2.25 -11.85 -1.03
CA ALA A 61 1.51 -10.60 -1.12
C ALA A 61 1.29 -9.96 0.25
N ILE A 62 1.02 -10.76 1.27
CA ILE A 62 0.91 -10.30 2.65
C ILE A 62 2.23 -9.67 3.10
N GLY A 63 3.34 -10.33 2.84
CA GLY A 63 4.67 -9.81 3.18
C GLY A 63 4.99 -8.52 2.43
N PHE A 64 4.65 -8.45 1.14
CA PHE A 64 4.85 -7.25 0.33
C PHE A 64 4.06 -6.06 0.90
N ALA A 65 2.79 -6.27 1.19
CA ALA A 65 1.92 -5.23 1.75
C ALA A 65 2.40 -4.77 3.13
N ALA A 66 2.83 -5.71 3.97
CA ALA A 66 3.36 -5.39 5.30
C ALA A 66 4.63 -4.53 5.20
N GLU A 67 5.52 -4.84 4.27
CA GLU A 67 6.75 -4.06 4.06
C GLU A 67 6.43 -2.66 3.52
N LEU A 68 5.53 -2.57 2.54
CA LEU A 68 5.09 -1.28 2.00
C LEU A 68 4.47 -0.42 3.10
N ARG A 69 3.59 -1.02 3.91
CA ARG A 69 2.96 -0.33 5.03
C ARG A 69 3.98 0.16 6.04
N ARG A 70 4.93 -0.69 6.42
CA ARG A 70 5.97 -0.35 7.39
C ARG A 70 6.85 0.80 6.92
N LEU A 71 7.34 0.74 5.69
CA LEU A 71 8.24 1.76 5.15
C LEU A 71 7.54 3.11 4.97
N THR A 72 6.32 3.10 4.44
CA THR A 72 5.59 4.35 4.20
C THR A 72 5.04 4.95 5.49
N ASN A 73 4.64 4.15 6.47
CA ASN A 73 4.29 4.65 7.81
C ASN A 73 5.50 5.29 8.49
N ARG A 74 6.67 4.66 8.38
CA ARG A 74 7.91 5.21 8.94
C ARG A 74 8.26 6.55 8.32
N TRP A 75 8.16 6.65 7.00
CA TRP A 75 8.40 7.90 6.29
C TRP A 75 7.42 8.98 6.72
N HIS A 76 6.14 8.64 6.82
CA HIS A 76 5.09 9.57 7.23
C HIS A 76 5.31 10.06 8.66
N ALA A 77 5.64 9.18 9.59
CA ALA A 77 5.93 9.54 10.97
C ALA A 77 7.15 10.49 11.05
N ALA A 78 8.16 10.25 10.24
CA ALA A 78 9.37 11.09 10.21
C ALA A 78 9.09 12.53 9.75
N ARG A 79 8.03 12.74 8.97
CA ARG A 79 7.60 14.09 8.56
C ARG A 79 6.87 14.85 9.68
N HIS A 80 6.46 14.15 10.73
CA HIS A 80 5.71 14.74 11.85
C HIS A 80 6.36 14.34 13.18
N PRO A 81 7.62 14.76 13.42
CA PRO A 81 8.39 14.27 14.57
C PRO A 81 7.85 14.71 15.94
N ARG A 82 6.97 15.72 15.95
CA ARG A 82 6.41 16.25 17.20
C ARG A 82 5.04 15.66 17.55
N VAL A 83 4.50 14.82 16.67
CA VAL A 83 3.21 14.16 16.92
C VAL A 83 3.45 12.90 17.75
N VAL A 84 2.72 12.77 18.86
CA VAL A 84 2.84 11.61 19.76
C VAL A 84 1.43 11.09 20.05
N PRO A 85 1.15 9.81 19.82
CA PRO A 85 2.03 8.81 19.18
C PRO A 85 2.31 9.15 17.72
N PRO A 86 3.37 8.57 17.11
CA PRO A 86 3.69 8.81 15.70
C PRO A 86 2.49 8.49 14.80
N PRO A 87 2.18 9.36 13.83
CA PRO A 87 1.01 9.13 12.98
C PRO A 87 1.24 7.97 12.01
N SER A 88 0.16 7.20 11.77
CA SER A 88 0.14 6.15 10.76
C SER A 88 -0.56 6.64 9.51
N LEU A 89 0.00 6.29 8.36
CA LEU A 89 -0.61 6.58 7.06
C LEU A 89 -1.78 5.63 6.79
N TRP A 90 -1.61 4.35 7.16
CA TRP A 90 -2.55 3.28 6.85
C TRP A 90 -3.35 2.87 8.08
N GLY A 91 -4.58 2.41 7.81
CA GLY A 91 -5.47 1.89 8.84
C GLY A 91 -5.16 0.44 9.21
N ASP A 92 -6.21 -0.35 9.40
CA ASP A 92 -6.11 -1.75 9.77
C ASP A 92 -5.28 -2.54 8.75
N PRO A 93 -4.78 -3.73 9.14
CA PRO A 93 -4.06 -4.60 8.20
C PRO A 93 -4.80 -4.76 6.88
N PRO A 94 -4.08 -4.88 5.77
CA PRO A 94 -4.70 -4.96 4.45
C PRO A 94 -5.67 -6.13 4.35
N ALA A 95 -6.77 -5.89 3.64
CA ALA A 95 -7.72 -6.96 3.31
C ALA A 95 -7.09 -7.86 2.24
N PHE A 96 -7.12 -9.16 2.50
CA PHE A 96 -6.53 -10.16 1.59
C PHE A 96 -7.59 -10.94 0.81
N ASP A 97 -8.83 -10.54 0.89
CA ASP A 97 -9.86 -11.09 0.03
C ASP A 97 -9.68 -10.45 -1.34
N ASP A 98 -9.40 -11.27 -2.34
CA ASP A 98 -9.12 -10.78 -3.69
C ASP A 98 -10.32 -10.02 -4.26
N PRO A 99 -10.36 -8.68 -4.16
CA PRO A 99 -11.47 -7.93 -4.71
C PRO A 99 -11.38 -7.91 -6.24
N ASP A 100 -12.53 -7.72 -6.89
CA ASP A 100 -12.50 -7.44 -8.32
C ASP A 100 -11.71 -6.15 -8.54
N PRO A 101 -10.65 -6.17 -9.35
CA PRO A 101 -9.82 -4.99 -9.60
C PRO A 101 -10.63 -3.78 -10.10
N ALA A 102 -11.76 -4.01 -10.78
CA ALA A 102 -12.60 -2.93 -11.28
C ALA A 102 -13.39 -2.22 -10.16
N ASP A 103 -13.63 -2.92 -9.05
CA ASP A 103 -14.51 -2.47 -7.97
C ASP A 103 -13.81 -2.27 -6.62
N TRP A 104 -12.49 -2.38 -6.59
CA TRP A 104 -11.74 -2.36 -5.33
C TRP A 104 -12.00 -1.10 -4.48
N TRP A 105 -12.23 0.05 -5.10
CA TRP A 105 -12.48 1.30 -4.39
C TRP A 105 -13.86 1.36 -3.72
N LYS A 106 -14.77 0.48 -4.11
CA LYS A 106 -16.13 0.44 -3.53
C LYS A 106 -16.18 -0.33 -2.23
N GLN A 107 -15.14 -1.06 -1.91
CA GLN A 107 -15.04 -1.86 -0.69
C GLN A 107 -14.48 -0.98 0.42
N GLY A 108 -15.36 -0.32 1.10
CA GLY A 108 -14.98 0.63 2.11
C GLY A 108 -14.92 0.09 3.50
#